data_70feb28fad01646ef6cbc8f6947ad992
#
_entry.id   70feb28fad01646ef6cbc8f6947ad992
#
_cell.length_a   1.000
_cell.length_b   1.000
_cell.length_c   1.000
_cell.angle_alpha   90.00
_cell.angle_beta   90.00
_cell.angle_gamma   90.00
#
_symmetry.space_group_name_H-M   'P 1'
#
loop_
_entity.id
_entity.type
_entity.pdbx_description
1 polymer ?
#
loop_
_entity_poly.entity_id
_entity_poly.type
_entity_poly.pdbx_seq_one_letter_code
_entity_poly.pdbx_strand_id
1 'polypeptide(L)'
;MSFSRGEWARLAALYGFIGVLHLMGWGLYLHYAGRYPQLVGLGFVAYMFGLRHAFDADHIAAVDDTVRFMLQKGKKPLGVGFFFSLGHSTVVLALAVGIAFAATAVKTEIPQLKSMGAIIGASVSGTFLWIIGILNLLVLLDILKIWRTAKTGTHSHAHLEALLQKRGLLNRLFGGRLQQLMNHSWQMYPLGLLFGLGFDTASEVGLLAMTAGASAGNLPVPAVLCLPTLFAAGMTVMDTTDGVLMSKAYDWAFLNPLRKIFYNITTTGLSVAVALLIGTIELVQVLIGMLDLRGPVFDFLAQLNFGVLGYAIVGMFLLAWGLSVGVWKFGRIEERYSIRLAPHSHAHDHDGGVRHFHDHMHLHGK
;
A
#
# COMPACT_ATOMS: atom_id res chain seq x y z
N MET A 1 -7.61 15.48 -13.42
CA MET A 1 -7.56 15.69 -11.94
C MET A 1 -6.20 16.27 -11.60
N SER A 2 -6.16 17.52 -11.21
CA SER A 2 -4.93 18.20 -10.79
C SER A 2 -4.77 18.09 -9.28
N PHE A 3 -3.54 17.92 -8.81
CA PHE A 3 -3.23 18.05 -7.39
C PHE A 3 -3.46 19.50 -6.94
N SER A 4 -3.95 19.68 -5.73
CA SER A 4 -4.00 21.00 -5.09
C SER A 4 -2.58 21.54 -4.85
N ARG A 5 -2.43 22.86 -4.68
CA ARG A 5 -1.12 23.48 -4.38
C ARG A 5 -0.46 22.86 -3.14
N GLY A 6 -1.24 22.53 -2.10
CA GLY A 6 -0.73 21.88 -0.90
C GLY A 6 -0.29 20.43 -1.13
N GLU A 7 -0.94 19.69 -2.02
CA GLU A 7 -0.53 18.34 -2.42
C GLU A 7 0.74 18.37 -3.25
N TRP A 8 0.86 19.33 -4.19
CA TRP A 8 2.09 19.54 -4.94
C TRP A 8 3.28 19.87 -4.04
N ALA A 9 3.09 20.74 -3.03
CA ALA A 9 4.14 21.06 -2.07
C ALA A 9 4.58 19.82 -1.26
N ARG A 10 3.63 18.97 -0.83
CA ARG A 10 3.94 17.70 -0.16
C ARG A 10 4.69 16.74 -1.07
N LEU A 11 4.23 16.54 -2.29
CA LEU A 11 4.90 15.69 -3.26
C LEU A 11 6.31 16.20 -3.56
N ALA A 12 6.48 17.51 -3.77
CA ALA A 12 7.79 18.10 -3.97
C ALA A 12 8.75 17.86 -2.79
N ALA A 13 8.25 17.93 -1.55
CA ALA A 13 9.05 17.62 -0.37
C ALA A 13 9.44 16.12 -0.31
N LEU A 14 8.50 15.20 -0.57
CA LEU A 14 8.76 13.76 -0.56
C LEU A 14 9.77 13.38 -1.65
N TYR A 15 9.51 13.77 -2.90
CA TYR A 15 10.41 13.47 -4.02
C TYR A 15 11.73 14.25 -3.96
N GLY A 16 11.72 15.44 -3.34
CA GLY A 16 12.95 16.20 -3.04
C GLY A 16 13.85 15.42 -2.09
N PHE A 17 13.29 14.86 -1.01
CA PHE A 17 14.04 13.99 -0.10
C PHE A 17 14.57 12.73 -0.82
N ILE A 18 13.75 12.09 -1.64
CA ILE A 18 14.13 10.93 -2.45
C ILE A 18 15.27 11.33 -3.42
N GLY A 19 15.18 12.51 -4.03
CA GLY A 19 16.24 13.07 -4.87
C GLY A 19 17.56 13.23 -4.12
N VAL A 20 17.53 13.71 -2.87
CA VAL A 20 18.73 13.79 -2.02
C VAL A 20 19.31 12.41 -1.74
N LEU A 21 18.48 11.40 -1.45
CA LEU A 21 18.95 10.01 -1.29
C LEU A 21 19.64 9.48 -2.55
N HIS A 22 19.08 9.76 -3.73
CA HIS A 22 19.67 9.37 -5.00
C HIS A 22 21.02 10.07 -5.24
N LEU A 23 21.06 11.40 -5.03
CA LEU A 23 22.30 12.17 -5.19
C LEU A 23 23.39 11.68 -4.22
N MET A 24 23.02 11.37 -2.99
CA MET A 24 23.95 10.86 -1.99
C MET A 24 24.44 9.45 -2.34
N GLY A 25 23.52 8.52 -2.67
CA GLY A 25 23.85 7.15 -3.01
C GLY A 25 24.70 7.03 -4.28
N TRP A 26 24.24 7.65 -5.38
CA TRP A 26 24.98 7.64 -6.64
C TRP A 26 26.26 8.48 -6.58
N GLY A 27 26.26 9.61 -5.85
CA GLY A 27 27.45 10.44 -5.67
C GLY A 27 28.55 9.70 -4.91
N LEU A 28 28.21 9.05 -3.79
CA LEU A 28 29.16 8.19 -3.06
C LEU A 28 29.65 7.03 -3.93
N TYR A 29 28.73 6.34 -4.60
CA TYR A 29 29.08 5.21 -5.47
C TYR A 29 30.05 5.63 -6.57
N LEU A 30 29.76 6.67 -7.33
CA LEU A 30 30.61 7.13 -8.45
C LEU A 30 31.97 7.64 -7.95
N HIS A 31 32.01 8.30 -6.78
CA HIS A 31 33.26 8.75 -6.17
C HIS A 31 34.17 7.60 -5.81
N TYR A 32 33.62 6.50 -5.27
CA TYR A 32 34.43 5.37 -4.82
C TYR A 32 34.65 4.29 -5.89
N ALA A 33 33.71 4.08 -6.82
CA ALA A 33 33.81 3.06 -7.86
C ALA A 33 35.04 3.29 -8.78
N GLY A 34 35.44 4.54 -9.02
CA GLY A 34 36.63 4.88 -9.77
C GLY A 34 37.95 4.51 -9.07
N ARG A 35 37.95 4.34 -7.74
CA ARG A 35 39.09 4.00 -6.91
C ARG A 35 39.13 2.53 -6.48
N TYR A 36 37.96 1.92 -6.41
CA TYR A 36 37.75 0.55 -5.93
C TYR A 36 37.01 -0.29 -6.97
N PRO A 37 37.70 -0.98 -7.87
CA PRO A 37 37.11 -1.79 -8.94
C PRO A 37 36.10 -2.84 -8.42
N GLN A 38 36.24 -3.26 -7.15
CA GLN A 38 35.37 -4.21 -6.49
C GLN A 38 33.92 -3.68 -6.33
N LEU A 39 33.72 -2.35 -6.34
CA LEU A 39 32.39 -1.73 -6.28
C LEU A 39 31.70 -1.66 -7.63
N VAL A 40 32.46 -1.81 -8.74
CA VAL A 40 31.88 -1.69 -10.08
C VAL A 40 30.78 -2.73 -10.25
N GLY A 41 29.59 -2.25 -10.63
CA GLY A 41 28.39 -3.08 -10.76
C GLY A 41 27.58 -3.29 -9.46
N LEU A 42 28.22 -3.33 -8.27
CA LEU A 42 27.52 -3.60 -7.01
C LEU A 42 26.51 -2.51 -6.68
N GLY A 43 26.82 -1.24 -6.93
CA GLY A 43 25.90 -0.14 -6.68
C GLY A 43 24.65 -0.22 -7.55
N PHE A 44 24.80 -0.59 -8.82
CA PHE A 44 23.66 -0.81 -9.70
C PHE A 44 22.79 -1.98 -9.22
N VAL A 45 23.42 -3.10 -8.83
CA VAL A 45 22.71 -4.28 -8.30
C VAL A 45 21.99 -3.93 -7.01
N ALA A 46 22.60 -3.19 -6.09
CA ALA A 46 21.98 -2.72 -4.86
C ALA A 46 20.76 -1.84 -5.13
N TYR A 47 20.87 -0.91 -6.09
CA TYR A 47 19.74 -0.08 -6.50
C TYR A 47 18.59 -0.90 -7.10
N MET A 48 18.91 -1.85 -7.99
CA MET A 48 17.92 -2.77 -8.57
C MET A 48 17.25 -3.67 -7.53
N PHE A 49 18.01 -4.09 -6.51
CA PHE A 49 17.44 -4.83 -5.38
C PHE A 49 16.45 -3.98 -4.59
N GLY A 50 16.72 -2.68 -4.38
CA GLY A 50 15.80 -1.77 -3.76
C GLY A 50 14.52 -1.56 -4.57
N LEU A 51 14.66 -1.33 -5.90
CA LEU A 51 13.50 -1.24 -6.80
C LEU A 51 12.65 -2.52 -6.75
N ARG A 52 13.30 -3.69 -6.83
CA ARG A 52 12.62 -4.98 -6.80
C ARG A 52 11.93 -5.24 -5.47
N HIS A 53 12.56 -4.87 -4.36
CA HIS A 53 12.02 -5.12 -3.02
C HIS A 53 10.67 -4.42 -2.80
N ALA A 54 10.50 -3.21 -3.33
CA ALA A 54 9.22 -2.51 -3.30
C ALA A 54 8.08 -3.26 -4.05
N PHE A 55 8.41 -4.23 -4.91
CA PHE A 55 7.42 -5.10 -5.55
C PHE A 55 7.15 -6.40 -4.78
N ASP A 56 7.71 -6.57 -3.59
CA ASP A 56 7.35 -7.73 -2.78
C ASP A 56 5.89 -7.62 -2.32
N ALA A 57 5.24 -8.76 -2.18
CA ALA A 57 3.79 -8.84 -2.02
C ALA A 57 3.28 -8.13 -0.76
N ASP A 58 4.03 -8.21 0.32
CA ASP A 58 3.74 -7.59 1.61
C ASP A 58 3.85 -6.06 1.54
N HIS A 59 4.86 -5.50 0.82
CA HIS A 59 4.99 -4.06 0.57
C HIS A 59 3.77 -3.52 -0.18
N ILE A 60 3.45 -4.15 -1.33
CA ILE A 60 2.31 -3.74 -2.15
C ILE A 60 1.02 -3.82 -1.36
N ALA A 61 0.79 -4.93 -0.64
CA ALA A 61 -0.42 -5.11 0.16
C ALA A 61 -0.50 -4.08 1.30
N ALA A 62 0.60 -3.85 2.04
CA ALA A 62 0.62 -2.90 3.15
C ALA A 62 0.36 -1.46 2.68
N VAL A 63 0.98 -1.03 1.58
CA VAL A 63 0.82 0.31 1.01
C VAL A 63 -0.59 0.48 0.44
N ASP A 64 -1.05 -0.44 -0.43
CA ASP A 64 -2.36 -0.36 -1.08
C ASP A 64 -3.51 -0.37 -0.07
N ASP A 65 -3.54 -1.34 0.84
CA ASP A 65 -4.60 -1.45 1.83
C ASP A 65 -4.65 -0.24 2.76
N THR A 66 -3.50 0.30 3.16
CA THR A 66 -3.43 1.51 4.00
C THR A 66 -3.90 2.75 3.24
N VAL A 67 -3.47 2.93 1.98
CA VAL A 67 -3.93 4.02 1.11
C VAL A 67 -5.45 3.99 1.00
N ARG A 68 -6.00 2.84 0.69
CA ARG A 68 -7.45 2.62 0.57
C ARG A 68 -8.18 2.91 1.88
N PHE A 69 -7.70 2.38 2.99
CA PHE A 69 -8.29 2.60 4.31
C PHE A 69 -8.31 4.08 4.71
N MET A 70 -7.22 4.82 4.43
CA MET A 70 -7.16 6.26 4.68
C MET A 70 -8.14 7.04 3.79
N LEU A 71 -8.21 6.72 2.48
CA LEU A 71 -9.14 7.37 1.56
C LEU A 71 -10.61 7.13 1.95
N GLN A 72 -10.95 5.93 2.39
CA GLN A 72 -12.29 5.62 2.89
C GLN A 72 -12.65 6.45 4.13
N LYS A 73 -11.67 6.88 4.90
CA LYS A 73 -11.84 7.83 6.03
C LYS A 73 -11.85 9.31 5.59
N GLY A 74 -11.74 9.60 4.31
CA GLY A 74 -11.61 10.96 3.78
C GLY A 74 -10.25 11.62 4.08
N LYS A 75 -9.21 10.81 4.34
CA LYS A 75 -7.84 11.29 4.58
C LYS A 75 -7.03 11.25 3.29
N LYS A 76 -5.94 12.04 3.24
CA LYS A 76 -5.03 12.12 2.08
C LYS A 76 -3.77 11.28 2.32
N PRO A 77 -3.62 10.11 1.67
CA PRO A 77 -2.57 9.13 1.96
C PRO A 77 -1.26 9.33 1.15
N LEU A 78 -0.97 10.53 0.64
CA LEU A 78 0.13 10.78 -0.31
C LEU A 78 1.53 10.36 0.18
N GLY A 79 1.75 10.23 1.48
CA GLY A 79 3.04 9.85 2.05
C GLY A 79 3.09 8.42 2.59
N VAL A 80 2.09 7.58 2.37
CA VAL A 80 2.00 6.22 2.93
C VAL A 80 3.22 5.39 2.54
N GLY A 81 3.48 5.23 1.24
CA GLY A 81 4.63 4.47 0.75
C GLY A 81 5.97 5.08 1.17
N PHE A 82 6.08 6.43 1.16
CA PHE A 82 7.29 7.11 1.60
C PHE A 82 7.67 6.78 3.05
N PHE A 83 6.74 6.97 3.98
CA PHE A 83 7.04 6.72 5.40
C PHE A 83 7.23 5.25 5.71
N PHE A 84 6.51 4.36 5.03
CA PHE A 84 6.72 2.92 5.13
C PHE A 84 8.13 2.53 4.70
N SER A 85 8.52 2.90 3.50
CA SER A 85 9.84 2.64 2.93
C SER A 85 10.97 3.30 3.74
N LEU A 86 10.77 4.53 4.23
CA LEU A 86 11.75 5.20 5.06
C LEU A 86 12.00 4.45 6.39
N GLY A 87 10.93 3.96 7.03
CA GLY A 87 11.03 3.12 8.23
C GLY A 87 11.79 1.84 7.96
N HIS A 88 11.40 1.12 6.91
CA HIS A 88 12.06 -0.11 6.46
C HIS A 88 13.56 0.13 6.16
N SER A 89 13.87 1.13 5.33
CA SER A 89 15.25 1.49 4.98
C SER A 89 16.10 1.86 6.19
N THR A 90 15.50 2.41 7.24
CA THR A 90 16.23 2.75 8.47
C THR A 90 16.82 1.51 9.13
N VAL A 91 16.08 0.42 9.19
CA VAL A 91 16.56 -0.85 9.75
C VAL A 91 17.64 -1.46 8.86
N VAL A 92 17.39 -1.53 7.55
CA VAL A 92 18.35 -2.06 6.58
C VAL A 92 19.68 -1.29 6.62
N LEU A 93 19.61 0.06 6.69
CA LEU A 93 20.79 0.92 6.81
C LEU A 93 21.52 0.71 8.15
N ALA A 94 20.78 0.63 9.28
CA ALA A 94 21.37 0.41 10.59
C ALA A 94 22.16 -0.91 10.65
N LEU A 95 21.62 -1.97 10.06
CA LEU A 95 22.29 -3.27 9.98
C LEU A 95 23.51 -3.23 9.05
N ALA A 96 23.37 -2.60 7.90
CA ALA A 96 24.51 -2.43 6.98
C ALA A 96 25.65 -1.63 7.62
N VAL A 97 25.31 -0.58 8.42
CA VAL A 97 26.30 0.13 9.25
C VAL A 97 26.94 -0.80 10.28
N GLY A 98 26.12 -1.58 11.01
CA GLY A 98 26.65 -2.57 11.95
C GLY A 98 27.61 -3.57 11.29
N ILE A 99 27.26 -4.09 10.11
CA ILE A 99 28.11 -5.00 9.33
C ILE A 99 29.40 -4.30 8.88
N ALA A 100 29.31 -3.04 8.43
CA ALA A 100 30.50 -2.29 7.97
C ALA A 100 31.54 -2.08 9.08
N PHE A 101 31.09 -1.88 10.33
CA PHE A 101 31.98 -1.70 11.49
C PHE A 101 32.42 -3.01 12.16
N ALA A 102 31.62 -4.07 12.08
CA ALA A 102 31.86 -5.33 12.79
C ALA A 102 32.16 -6.51 11.84
N ALA A 103 32.71 -6.25 10.66
CA ALA A 103 32.88 -7.25 9.58
C ALA A 103 33.52 -8.58 9.99
N THR A 104 34.39 -8.59 11.01
CA THR A 104 35.03 -9.81 11.54
C THR A 104 34.17 -10.56 12.54
N ALA A 105 33.45 -9.86 13.43
CA ALA A 105 32.59 -10.45 14.46
C ALA A 105 31.24 -10.94 13.90
N VAL A 106 30.70 -10.24 12.90
CA VAL A 106 29.35 -10.48 12.36
C VAL A 106 29.27 -11.76 11.52
N LYS A 107 30.37 -12.28 10.98
CA LYS A 107 30.34 -13.52 10.16
C LYS A 107 29.78 -14.75 10.89
N THR A 108 29.94 -14.81 12.22
CA THR A 108 29.43 -15.92 13.04
C THR A 108 28.00 -15.71 13.53
N GLU A 109 27.56 -14.47 13.72
CA GLU A 109 26.26 -14.13 14.32
C GLU A 109 25.16 -13.84 13.28
N ILE A 110 25.50 -13.51 12.03
CA ILE A 110 24.52 -13.22 10.96
C ILE A 110 23.45 -14.32 10.80
N PRO A 111 23.75 -15.64 10.82
CA PRO A 111 22.73 -16.66 10.65
C PRO A 111 21.66 -16.65 11.73
N GLN A 112 22.05 -16.40 13.00
CA GLN A 112 21.10 -16.34 14.11
C GLN A 112 20.27 -15.08 14.09
N LEU A 113 20.87 -13.91 13.84
CA LEU A 113 20.16 -12.65 13.66
C LEU A 113 19.19 -12.72 12.49
N LYS A 114 19.58 -13.38 11.40
CA LYS A 114 18.73 -13.58 10.22
C LYS A 114 17.51 -14.42 10.54
N SER A 115 17.67 -15.57 11.23
CA SER A 115 16.56 -16.45 11.55
C SER A 115 15.57 -15.80 12.51
N MET A 116 16.05 -15.09 13.54
CA MET A 116 15.19 -14.34 14.48
C MET A 116 14.49 -13.17 13.78
N GLY A 117 15.22 -12.40 12.96
CA GLY A 117 14.66 -11.29 12.19
C GLY A 117 13.57 -11.74 11.24
N ALA A 118 13.78 -12.83 10.50
CA ALA A 118 12.76 -13.39 9.60
C ALA A 118 11.48 -13.79 10.33
N ILE A 119 11.58 -14.45 11.49
CA ILE A 119 10.42 -14.81 12.30
C ILE A 119 9.68 -13.57 12.79
N ILE A 120 10.40 -12.58 13.34
CA ILE A 120 9.79 -11.35 13.85
C ILE A 120 9.12 -10.57 12.71
N GLY A 121 9.84 -10.34 11.60
CA GLY A 121 9.33 -9.58 10.48
C GLY A 121 8.11 -10.21 9.84
N ALA A 122 8.18 -11.49 9.46
CA ALA A 122 7.05 -12.20 8.88
C ALA A 122 5.85 -12.29 9.85
N SER A 123 6.10 -12.41 11.18
CA SER A 123 5.01 -12.36 12.16
C SER A 123 4.35 -10.99 12.23
N VAL A 124 5.13 -9.90 12.18
CA VAL A 124 4.62 -8.53 12.21
C VAL A 124 3.88 -8.22 10.92
N SER A 125 4.49 -8.52 9.77
CA SER A 125 3.89 -8.33 8.44
C SER A 125 2.59 -9.08 8.32
N GLY A 126 2.60 -10.39 8.50
CA GLY A 126 1.42 -11.23 8.39
C GLY A 126 0.29 -10.82 9.35
N THR A 127 0.63 -10.47 10.59
CA THR A 127 -0.36 -9.98 11.57
C THR A 127 -0.95 -8.62 11.13
N PHE A 128 -0.11 -7.71 10.66
CA PHE A 128 -0.58 -6.41 10.15
C PHE A 128 -1.50 -6.58 8.94
N LEU A 129 -1.10 -7.40 7.97
CA LEU A 129 -1.93 -7.69 6.78
C LEU A 129 -3.28 -8.30 7.15
N TRP A 130 -3.31 -9.18 8.15
CA TRP A 130 -4.56 -9.71 8.69
C TRP A 130 -5.42 -8.63 9.33
N ILE A 131 -4.85 -7.77 10.17
CA ILE A 131 -5.59 -6.68 10.82
C ILE A 131 -6.17 -5.73 9.78
N ILE A 132 -5.35 -5.22 8.85
CA ILE A 132 -5.81 -4.26 7.84
C ILE A 132 -6.77 -4.92 6.85
N GLY A 133 -6.53 -6.19 6.48
CA GLY A 133 -7.43 -6.97 5.64
C GLY A 133 -8.81 -7.17 6.26
N ILE A 134 -8.88 -7.49 7.55
CA ILE A 134 -10.16 -7.58 8.30
C ILE A 134 -10.86 -6.22 8.37
N LEU A 135 -10.12 -5.13 8.63
CA LEU A 135 -10.69 -3.78 8.65
C LEU A 135 -11.31 -3.40 7.30
N ASN A 136 -10.59 -3.67 6.21
CA ASN A 136 -11.10 -3.45 4.86
C ASN A 136 -12.28 -4.39 4.52
N LEU A 137 -12.29 -5.64 5.01
CA LEU A 137 -13.41 -6.56 4.87
C LEU A 137 -14.68 -6.02 5.54
N LEU A 138 -14.58 -5.50 6.75
CA LEU A 138 -15.72 -4.90 7.45
C LEU A 138 -16.29 -3.71 6.67
N VAL A 139 -15.41 -2.87 6.10
CA VAL A 139 -15.83 -1.77 5.22
C VAL A 139 -16.50 -2.30 3.94
N LEU A 140 -15.95 -3.36 3.34
CA LEU A 140 -16.53 -4.00 2.15
C LEU A 140 -17.93 -4.55 2.43
N LEU A 141 -18.13 -5.20 3.57
CA LEU A 141 -19.44 -5.71 3.97
C LEU A 141 -20.48 -4.59 4.14
N ASP A 142 -20.08 -3.44 4.71
CA ASP A 142 -20.93 -2.26 4.80
C ASP A 142 -21.30 -1.72 3.40
N ILE A 143 -20.34 -1.64 2.48
CA ILE A 143 -20.57 -1.20 1.09
C ILE A 143 -21.49 -2.16 0.35
N LEU A 144 -21.30 -3.47 0.50
CA LEU A 144 -22.17 -4.49 -0.11
C LEU A 144 -23.62 -4.39 0.39
N LYS A 145 -23.81 -4.09 1.68
CA LYS A 145 -25.12 -3.85 2.25
C LYS A 145 -25.79 -2.62 1.63
N ILE A 146 -25.05 -1.51 1.51
CA ILE A 146 -25.53 -0.29 0.85
C ILE A 146 -25.87 -0.56 -0.62
N TRP A 147 -25.04 -1.31 -1.34
CA TRP A 147 -25.29 -1.70 -2.73
C TRP A 147 -26.59 -2.51 -2.89
N ARG A 148 -26.82 -3.49 -2.01
CA ARG A 148 -28.07 -4.27 -2.03
C ARG A 148 -29.28 -3.40 -1.80
N THR A 149 -29.19 -2.46 -0.87
CA THR A 149 -30.28 -1.51 -0.57
C THR A 149 -30.50 -0.50 -1.71
N ALA A 150 -29.44 -0.03 -2.36
CA ALA A 150 -29.53 0.86 -3.52
C ALA A 150 -30.21 0.22 -4.74
N LYS A 151 -30.09 -1.10 -4.93
CA LYS A 151 -30.77 -1.83 -6.01
C LYS A 151 -32.29 -1.89 -5.83
N THR A 152 -32.82 -1.70 -4.63
CA THR A 152 -34.27 -1.73 -4.35
C THR A 152 -35.00 -0.41 -4.65
N GLY A 153 -34.31 0.60 -5.19
CA GLY A 153 -34.91 1.71 -5.91
C GLY A 153 -35.50 2.86 -5.07
N THR A 154 -35.28 2.92 -3.73
CA THR A 154 -36.00 3.86 -2.85
C THR A 154 -35.15 5.01 -2.30
N HIS A 155 -33.93 5.25 -2.74
CA HIS A 155 -33.04 6.20 -2.08
C HIS A 155 -32.47 7.29 -3.00
N SER A 156 -32.47 8.55 -2.51
CA SER A 156 -31.82 9.69 -3.15
C SER A 156 -30.30 9.61 -3.06
N HIS A 157 -29.57 10.27 -3.97
CA HIS A 157 -28.09 10.37 -3.92
C HIS A 157 -27.56 10.89 -2.58
N ALA A 158 -28.26 11.89 -1.98
CA ALA A 158 -27.93 12.44 -0.66
C ALA A 158 -28.07 11.41 0.46
N HIS A 159 -29.06 10.52 0.39
CA HIS A 159 -29.25 9.44 1.37
C HIS A 159 -28.18 8.36 1.23
N LEU A 160 -27.80 8.03 -0.02
CA LEU A 160 -26.72 7.07 -0.30
C LEU A 160 -25.37 7.58 0.21
N GLU A 161 -25.11 8.89 0.03
CA GLU A 161 -23.88 9.53 0.52
C GLU A 161 -23.86 9.61 2.06
N ALA A 162 -25.00 9.89 2.69
CA ALA A 162 -25.16 9.86 4.14
C ALA A 162 -24.96 8.45 4.73
N LEU A 163 -25.42 7.39 4.04
CA LEU A 163 -25.19 6.00 4.44
C LEU A 163 -23.71 5.60 4.29
N LEU A 164 -23.03 6.08 3.24
CA LEU A 164 -21.59 5.89 3.05
C LEU A 164 -20.75 6.60 4.12
N GLN A 165 -21.24 7.74 4.63
CA GLN A 165 -20.61 8.48 5.73
C GLN A 165 -20.88 7.86 7.10
N LYS A 166 -22.06 7.26 7.33
CA LYS A 166 -22.41 6.54 8.55
C LYS A 166 -21.87 5.11 8.52
N ARG A 167 -20.59 4.94 8.77
CA ARG A 167 -19.92 3.62 8.86
C ARG A 167 -20.44 2.83 10.05
N GLY A 168 -21.42 1.93 9.82
CA GLY A 168 -22.19 1.29 10.88
C GLY A 168 -21.42 0.23 11.69
N LEU A 169 -20.78 -0.76 11.03
CA LEU A 169 -20.19 -1.93 11.69
C LEU A 169 -18.90 -1.60 12.47
N LEU A 170 -17.98 -0.85 11.88
CA LEU A 170 -16.71 -0.47 12.52
C LEU A 170 -16.95 0.39 13.78
N ASN A 171 -17.87 1.34 13.71
CA ASN A 171 -18.20 2.20 14.85
C ASN A 171 -18.91 1.42 15.98
N ARG A 172 -19.73 0.42 15.61
CA ARG A 172 -20.50 -0.39 16.54
C ARG A 172 -19.65 -1.41 17.27
N LEU A 173 -18.64 -2.02 16.59
CA LEU A 173 -17.78 -3.04 17.15
C LEU A 173 -16.63 -2.46 17.99
N PHE A 174 -16.10 -1.31 17.63
CA PHE A 174 -14.84 -0.81 18.20
C PHE A 174 -14.93 0.61 18.81
N GLY A 175 -16.13 1.17 18.96
CA GLY A 175 -16.37 2.41 19.71
C GLY A 175 -15.51 3.60 19.31
N GLY A 176 -15.18 3.75 18.01
CA GLY A 176 -14.39 4.89 17.50
C GLY A 176 -12.86 4.75 17.70
N ARG A 177 -12.36 3.84 18.52
CA ARG A 177 -10.91 3.66 18.76
C ARG A 177 -10.16 3.21 17.51
N LEU A 178 -10.77 2.35 16.69
CA LEU A 178 -10.21 1.93 15.41
C LEU A 178 -10.14 3.04 14.35
N GLN A 179 -10.98 4.06 14.50
CA GLN A 179 -10.90 5.25 13.63
C GLN A 179 -9.63 6.06 13.85
N GLN A 180 -8.93 5.85 14.96
CA GLN A 180 -7.65 6.51 15.26
C GLN A 180 -6.44 5.79 14.64
N LEU A 181 -6.61 4.54 14.19
CA LEU A 181 -5.58 3.82 13.47
C LEU A 181 -5.40 4.41 12.06
N MET A 182 -4.16 4.61 11.66
CA MET A 182 -3.78 5.11 10.33
C MET A 182 -4.54 6.37 9.89
N ASN A 183 -4.41 7.44 10.70
CA ASN A 183 -4.98 8.75 10.39
C ASN A 183 -4.00 9.65 9.62
N HIS A 184 -2.71 9.38 9.74
CA HIS A 184 -1.62 10.16 9.16
C HIS A 184 -0.62 9.25 8.48
N SER A 185 -0.11 9.64 7.32
CA SER A 185 0.86 8.85 6.55
C SER A 185 2.13 8.53 7.33
N TRP A 186 2.58 9.41 8.25
CA TRP A 186 3.78 9.19 9.06
C TRP A 186 3.67 7.97 9.99
N GLN A 187 2.44 7.51 10.31
CA GLN A 187 2.21 6.32 11.13
C GLN A 187 2.68 5.03 10.43
N MET A 188 2.96 5.09 9.14
CA MET A 188 3.58 3.99 8.40
C MET A 188 5.08 3.84 8.68
N TYR A 189 5.75 4.87 9.22
CA TYR A 189 7.18 4.78 9.55
C TYR A 189 7.49 3.72 10.62
N PRO A 190 6.85 3.72 11.82
CA PRO A 190 7.07 2.65 12.79
C PRO A 190 6.66 1.26 12.27
N LEU A 191 5.67 1.18 11.38
CA LEU A 191 5.31 -0.08 10.75
C LEU A 191 6.41 -0.53 9.80
N GLY A 192 6.95 0.36 8.97
CA GLY A 192 8.09 0.07 8.09
C GLY A 192 9.33 -0.39 8.88
N LEU A 193 9.61 0.20 10.06
CA LEU A 193 10.66 -0.29 10.96
C LEU A 193 10.44 -1.75 11.34
N LEU A 194 9.20 -2.12 11.69
CA LEU A 194 8.88 -3.49 12.11
C LEU A 194 8.99 -4.48 10.93
N PHE A 195 8.58 -4.08 9.73
CA PHE A 195 8.75 -4.86 8.50
C PHE A 195 10.23 -5.06 8.17
N GLY A 196 11.05 -4.00 8.30
CA GLY A 196 12.49 -4.07 8.06
C GLY A 196 13.27 -4.99 9.02
N LEU A 197 12.67 -5.48 10.10
CA LEU A 197 13.26 -6.52 10.94
C LEU A 197 13.14 -7.92 10.31
N GLY A 198 12.29 -8.09 9.29
CA GLY A 198 12.09 -9.33 8.57
C GLY A 198 13.08 -9.49 7.42
N PHE A 199 14.25 -10.08 7.67
CA PHE A 199 15.25 -10.37 6.62
C PHE A 199 14.89 -11.65 5.84
N ASP A 200 13.72 -11.72 5.29
CA ASP A 200 13.19 -12.91 4.62
C ASP A 200 13.33 -12.86 3.09
N THR A 201 13.63 -11.68 2.52
CA THR A 201 13.73 -11.52 1.07
C THR A 201 15.14 -11.67 0.53
N ALA A 202 15.25 -12.28 -0.67
CA ALA A 202 16.52 -12.48 -1.35
C ALA A 202 17.24 -11.16 -1.66
N SER A 203 16.51 -10.06 -1.86
CA SER A 203 17.06 -8.73 -2.14
C SER A 203 17.76 -8.13 -0.94
N GLU A 204 17.18 -8.20 0.25
CA GLU A 204 17.81 -7.73 1.50
C GLU A 204 19.01 -8.58 1.89
N VAL A 205 18.82 -9.90 1.86
CA VAL A 205 19.93 -10.83 2.12
C VAL A 205 21.08 -10.63 1.16
N GLY A 206 20.79 -10.43 -0.12
CA GLY A 206 21.78 -10.13 -1.15
C GLY A 206 22.51 -8.81 -0.88
N LEU A 207 21.78 -7.77 -0.49
CA LEU A 207 22.36 -6.48 -0.10
C LEU A 207 23.30 -6.62 1.11
N LEU A 208 22.87 -7.28 2.17
CA LEU A 208 23.66 -7.46 3.37
C LEU A 208 24.91 -8.32 3.09
N ALA A 209 24.79 -9.36 2.25
CA ALA A 209 25.92 -10.17 1.81
C ALA A 209 26.93 -9.36 0.98
N MET A 210 26.45 -8.51 0.05
CA MET A 210 27.33 -7.60 -0.71
C MET A 210 28.01 -6.59 0.21
N THR A 211 27.30 -6.03 1.19
CA THR A 211 27.84 -5.11 2.20
C THR A 211 28.91 -5.79 3.04
N ALA A 212 28.67 -7.02 3.49
CA ALA A 212 29.65 -7.82 4.23
C ALA A 212 30.89 -8.16 3.39
N GLY A 213 30.69 -8.57 2.13
CA GLY A 213 31.77 -8.85 1.19
C GLY A 213 32.64 -7.62 0.90
N ALA A 214 32.01 -6.49 0.66
CA ALA A 214 32.70 -5.21 0.44
C ALA A 214 33.50 -4.79 1.69
N SER A 215 32.91 -4.93 2.89
CA SER A 215 33.61 -4.65 4.16
C SER A 215 34.79 -5.58 4.41
N ALA A 216 34.64 -6.88 4.10
CA ALA A 216 35.72 -7.85 4.22
C ALA A 216 36.87 -7.61 3.21
N GLY A 217 36.60 -6.90 2.10
CA GLY A 217 37.57 -6.47 1.09
C GLY A 217 38.33 -5.19 1.46
N ASN A 218 38.30 -4.76 2.73
CA ASN A 218 38.96 -3.55 3.24
C ASN A 218 38.55 -2.24 2.53
N LEU A 219 37.31 -2.16 2.04
CA LEU A 219 36.79 -0.90 1.52
C LEU A 219 36.52 0.07 2.68
N PRO A 220 36.74 1.38 2.48
CA PRO A 220 36.36 2.36 3.50
C PRO A 220 34.86 2.35 3.75
N VAL A 221 34.44 2.55 5.01
CA VAL A 221 33.04 2.51 5.43
C VAL A 221 32.12 3.35 4.54
N PRO A 222 32.44 4.60 4.16
CA PRO A 222 31.57 5.38 3.28
C PRO A 222 31.38 4.75 1.88
N ALA A 223 32.39 4.01 1.37
CA ALA A 223 32.28 3.29 0.11
C ALA A 223 31.30 2.10 0.22
N VAL A 224 31.31 1.42 1.36
CA VAL A 224 30.39 0.29 1.63
C VAL A 224 28.97 0.82 1.80
N LEU A 225 28.78 1.94 2.50
CA LEU A 225 27.47 2.52 2.80
C LEU A 225 26.73 3.10 1.57
N CYS A 226 27.43 3.25 0.42
CA CYS A 226 26.71 3.60 -0.81
C CYS A 226 25.69 2.52 -1.23
N LEU A 227 25.97 1.23 -0.93
CA LEU A 227 25.10 0.12 -1.32
C LEU A 227 23.73 0.17 -0.64
N PRO A 228 23.61 0.21 0.72
CA PRO A 228 22.31 0.33 1.38
C PRO A 228 21.64 1.67 1.12
N THR A 229 22.38 2.75 0.85
CA THR A 229 21.80 4.03 0.48
C THR A 229 21.13 3.96 -0.90
N LEU A 230 21.77 3.30 -1.88
CA LEU A 230 21.19 3.07 -3.20
C LEU A 230 19.98 2.15 -3.14
N PHE A 231 20.03 1.10 -2.34
CA PHE A 231 18.88 0.23 -2.07
C PHE A 231 17.70 1.05 -1.52
N ALA A 232 17.94 1.84 -0.47
CA ALA A 232 16.94 2.71 0.15
C ALA A 232 16.35 3.70 -0.87
N ALA A 233 17.18 4.31 -1.73
CA ALA A 233 16.73 5.23 -2.77
C ALA A 233 15.81 4.54 -3.78
N GLY A 234 16.18 3.34 -4.26
CA GLY A 234 15.37 2.55 -5.18
C GLY A 234 14.03 2.13 -4.57
N MET A 235 14.04 1.60 -3.36
CA MET A 235 12.83 1.18 -2.65
C MET A 235 11.92 2.37 -2.37
N THR A 236 12.47 3.48 -1.83
CA THR A 236 11.64 4.63 -1.45
C THR A 236 10.98 5.31 -2.65
N VAL A 237 11.66 5.40 -3.81
CA VAL A 237 11.02 5.98 -5.01
C VAL A 237 9.86 5.12 -5.51
N MET A 238 9.99 3.80 -5.47
CA MET A 238 8.95 2.88 -5.95
C MET A 238 7.75 2.86 -5.01
N ASP A 239 7.95 2.61 -3.70
CA ASP A 239 6.85 2.60 -2.71
C ASP A 239 6.11 3.94 -2.66
N THR A 240 6.85 5.07 -2.76
CA THR A 240 6.22 6.40 -2.79
C THR A 240 5.37 6.56 -4.04
N THR A 241 5.90 6.15 -5.20
CA THR A 241 5.20 6.27 -6.48
C THR A 241 3.97 5.38 -6.51
N ASP A 242 4.08 4.14 -6.02
CA ASP A 242 2.96 3.22 -5.89
C ASP A 242 1.86 3.82 -5.01
N GLY A 243 2.18 4.29 -3.81
CA GLY A 243 1.21 4.92 -2.90
C GLY A 243 0.53 6.16 -3.50
N VAL A 244 1.27 6.99 -4.26
CA VAL A 244 0.72 8.17 -4.95
C VAL A 244 -0.20 7.75 -6.10
N LEU A 245 0.22 6.77 -6.93
CA LEU A 245 -0.58 6.24 -8.03
C LEU A 245 -1.88 5.63 -7.53
N MET A 246 -1.81 4.78 -6.50
CA MET A 246 -2.98 4.16 -5.88
C MET A 246 -3.92 5.20 -5.27
N SER A 247 -3.36 6.22 -4.58
CA SER A 247 -4.16 7.33 -4.07
C SER A 247 -4.95 8.04 -5.16
N LYS A 248 -4.36 8.27 -6.34
CA LYS A 248 -5.03 8.91 -7.47
C LYS A 248 -6.00 7.99 -8.20
N ALA A 249 -5.66 6.74 -8.39
CA ALA A 249 -6.54 5.76 -9.00
C ALA A 249 -7.85 5.62 -8.21
N TYR A 250 -7.75 5.54 -6.88
CA TYR A 250 -8.93 5.45 -6.02
C TYR A 250 -9.69 6.78 -5.90
N ASP A 251 -9.01 7.92 -5.85
CA ASP A 251 -9.64 9.25 -5.83
C ASP A 251 -10.52 9.44 -7.07
N TRP A 252 -10.04 9.06 -8.26
CA TRP A 252 -10.83 9.06 -9.49
C TRP A 252 -12.06 8.16 -9.42
N ALA A 253 -11.91 6.95 -8.84
CA ALA A 253 -13.03 6.01 -8.71
C ALA A 253 -14.13 6.55 -7.78
N PHE A 254 -13.80 7.46 -6.87
CA PHE A 254 -14.70 7.95 -5.82
C PHE A 254 -15.50 9.22 -6.17
N LEU A 255 -15.35 9.79 -7.37
CA LEU A 255 -16.03 11.03 -7.78
C LEU A 255 -17.55 10.90 -7.94
N ASN A 256 -18.05 9.73 -8.37
CA ASN A 256 -19.48 9.48 -8.55
C ASN A 256 -19.93 8.43 -7.51
N PRO A 257 -21.03 8.65 -6.74
CA PRO A 257 -21.47 7.72 -5.71
C PRO A 257 -21.68 6.27 -6.19
N LEU A 258 -22.28 6.08 -7.37
CA LEU A 258 -22.48 4.76 -7.96
C LEU A 258 -21.14 4.14 -8.43
N ARG A 259 -20.31 4.96 -9.06
CA ARG A 259 -18.96 4.57 -9.44
C ARG A 259 -18.13 4.20 -8.21
N LYS A 260 -18.19 5.01 -7.16
CA LYS A 260 -17.56 4.78 -5.87
C LYS A 260 -17.96 3.42 -5.27
N ILE A 261 -19.25 3.08 -5.26
CA ILE A 261 -19.71 1.79 -4.75
C ILE A 261 -19.19 0.64 -5.60
N PHE A 262 -19.32 0.72 -6.92
CA PHE A 262 -18.89 -0.35 -7.83
C PHE A 262 -17.38 -0.63 -7.75
N TYR A 263 -16.56 0.42 -7.86
CA TYR A 263 -15.10 0.28 -7.78
C TYR A 263 -14.64 -0.12 -6.37
N ASN A 264 -15.27 0.38 -5.30
CA ASN A 264 -14.96 -0.06 -3.95
C ASN A 264 -15.23 -1.54 -3.74
N ILE A 265 -16.34 -2.08 -4.24
CA ILE A 265 -16.62 -3.51 -4.12
C ILE A 265 -15.52 -4.32 -4.81
N THR A 266 -15.19 -3.98 -6.06
CA THR A 266 -14.24 -4.76 -6.86
C THR A 266 -12.82 -4.64 -6.31
N THR A 267 -12.34 -3.41 -6.12
CA THR A 267 -10.94 -3.16 -5.74
C THR A 267 -10.71 -3.46 -4.25
N THR A 268 -11.63 -3.07 -3.33
CA THR A 268 -11.50 -3.42 -1.92
C THR A 268 -11.63 -4.93 -1.70
N GLY A 269 -12.50 -5.60 -2.48
CA GLY A 269 -12.60 -7.06 -2.42
C GLY A 269 -11.31 -7.75 -2.82
N LEU A 270 -10.65 -7.27 -3.88
CA LEU A 270 -9.36 -7.78 -4.30
C LEU A 270 -8.27 -7.54 -3.25
N SER A 271 -8.16 -6.31 -2.71
CA SER A 271 -7.19 -5.98 -1.66
C SER A 271 -7.38 -6.83 -0.41
N VAL A 272 -8.62 -7.01 0.05
CA VAL A 272 -8.93 -7.89 1.18
C VAL A 272 -8.46 -9.32 0.91
N ALA A 273 -8.75 -9.85 -0.28
CA ALA A 273 -8.32 -11.19 -0.65
C ALA A 273 -6.79 -11.32 -0.66
N VAL A 274 -6.09 -10.34 -1.25
CA VAL A 274 -4.62 -10.31 -1.30
C VAL A 274 -4.03 -10.20 0.11
N ALA A 275 -4.47 -9.24 0.93
CA ALA A 275 -3.94 -9.04 2.28
C ALA A 275 -4.13 -10.29 3.17
N LEU A 276 -5.33 -10.88 3.16
CA LEU A 276 -5.60 -12.10 3.94
C LEU A 276 -4.82 -13.32 3.40
N LEU A 277 -4.68 -13.46 2.08
CA LEU A 277 -3.90 -14.54 1.48
C LEU A 277 -2.42 -14.43 1.84
N ILE A 278 -1.81 -13.28 1.58
CA ILE A 278 -0.38 -13.04 1.85
C ILE A 278 -0.10 -13.15 3.34
N GLY A 279 -0.88 -12.46 4.19
CA GLY A 279 -0.72 -12.55 5.64
C GLY A 279 -0.88 -13.99 6.16
N THR A 280 -1.77 -14.81 5.55
CA THR A 280 -1.89 -16.23 5.92
C THR A 280 -0.65 -17.02 5.52
N ILE A 281 -0.13 -16.81 4.31
CA ILE A 281 1.07 -17.51 3.83
C ILE A 281 2.25 -17.18 4.73
N GLU A 282 2.46 -15.91 5.08
CA GLU A 282 3.54 -15.48 5.98
C GLU A 282 3.44 -16.12 7.37
N LEU A 283 2.27 -16.05 7.99
CA LEU A 283 2.07 -16.65 9.33
C LEU A 283 2.22 -18.18 9.29
N VAL A 284 1.76 -18.83 8.22
CA VAL A 284 1.94 -20.28 8.05
C VAL A 284 3.42 -20.62 7.84
N GLN A 285 4.18 -19.83 7.07
CA GLN A 285 5.63 -20.04 6.91
C GLN A 285 6.38 -19.91 8.24
N VAL A 286 6.00 -18.92 9.07
CA VAL A 286 6.54 -18.80 10.43
C VAL A 286 6.25 -20.06 11.26
N LEU A 287 5.01 -20.56 11.23
CA LEU A 287 4.63 -21.78 11.96
C LEU A 287 5.36 -23.03 11.45
N ILE A 288 5.52 -23.18 10.13
CA ILE A 288 6.29 -24.27 9.51
C ILE A 288 7.74 -24.25 10.04
N GLY A 289 8.37 -23.07 10.07
CA GLY A 289 9.73 -22.92 10.57
C GLY A 289 9.87 -23.15 12.08
N MET A 290 8.90 -22.68 12.88
CA MET A 290 8.93 -22.85 14.34
C MET A 290 8.63 -24.27 14.81
N LEU A 291 7.73 -24.98 14.11
CA LEU A 291 7.26 -26.31 14.49
C LEU A 291 7.92 -27.44 13.69
N ASP A 292 8.87 -27.09 12.79
CA ASP A 292 9.55 -28.04 11.88
C ASP A 292 8.57 -28.94 11.10
N LEU A 293 7.48 -28.36 10.61
CA LEU A 293 6.45 -29.09 9.86
C LEU A 293 7.01 -29.54 8.52
N ARG A 294 6.84 -30.81 8.17
CA ARG A 294 7.34 -31.46 6.96
C ARG A 294 6.19 -32.04 6.15
N GLY A 295 6.33 -32.07 4.85
CA GLY A 295 5.39 -32.70 3.92
C GLY A 295 5.13 -31.87 2.68
N PRO A 296 4.58 -32.47 1.61
CA PRO A 296 4.49 -31.82 0.29
C PRO A 296 3.79 -30.44 0.29
N VAL A 297 2.76 -30.28 1.14
CA VAL A 297 2.02 -29.02 1.25
C VAL A 297 2.85 -27.96 2.01
N PHE A 298 3.48 -28.34 3.11
CA PHE A 298 4.31 -27.45 3.92
C PHE A 298 5.57 -27.04 3.14
N ASP A 299 6.20 -27.98 2.45
CA ASP A 299 7.39 -27.74 1.63
C ASP A 299 7.07 -26.80 0.46
N PHE A 300 5.89 -26.95 -0.16
CA PHE A 300 5.41 -26.02 -1.20
C PHE A 300 5.19 -24.61 -0.64
N LEU A 301 4.47 -24.49 0.49
CA LEU A 301 4.21 -23.19 1.12
C LEU A 301 5.49 -22.50 1.58
N ALA A 302 6.44 -23.25 2.15
CA ALA A 302 7.74 -22.71 2.58
C ALA A 302 8.59 -22.19 1.42
N GLN A 303 8.40 -22.71 0.20
CA GLN A 303 9.15 -22.30 -0.99
C GLN A 303 8.51 -21.15 -1.77
N LEU A 304 7.31 -20.66 -1.38
CA LEU A 304 6.67 -19.55 -2.07
C LEU A 304 7.52 -18.28 -2.00
N ASN A 305 7.82 -17.72 -3.15
CA ASN A 305 8.65 -16.52 -3.28
C ASN A 305 7.76 -15.27 -3.37
N PHE A 306 7.81 -14.42 -2.35
CA PHE A 306 7.01 -13.19 -2.27
C PHE A 306 7.31 -12.19 -3.40
N GLY A 307 8.54 -12.16 -3.92
CA GLY A 307 8.85 -11.31 -5.05
C GLY A 307 8.11 -11.72 -6.33
N VAL A 308 7.95 -13.03 -6.58
CA VAL A 308 7.14 -13.52 -7.72
C VAL A 308 5.65 -13.24 -7.48
N LEU A 309 5.18 -13.46 -6.25
CA LEU A 309 3.80 -13.15 -5.86
C LEU A 309 3.49 -11.67 -6.02
N GLY A 310 4.43 -10.77 -5.68
CA GLY A 310 4.27 -9.32 -5.85
C GLY A 310 3.98 -8.93 -7.30
N TYR A 311 4.75 -9.43 -8.28
CA TYR A 311 4.47 -9.16 -9.70
C TYR A 311 3.11 -9.71 -10.14
N ALA A 312 2.71 -10.89 -9.66
CA ALA A 312 1.39 -11.46 -9.94
C ALA A 312 0.27 -10.58 -9.36
N ILE A 313 0.44 -10.05 -8.16
CA ILE A 313 -0.51 -9.15 -7.50
C ILE A 313 -0.65 -7.85 -8.28
N VAL A 314 0.45 -7.20 -8.67
CA VAL A 314 0.41 -5.99 -9.52
C VAL A 314 -0.36 -6.26 -10.81
N GLY A 315 -0.03 -7.36 -11.50
CA GLY A 315 -0.75 -7.77 -12.71
C GLY A 315 -2.24 -7.98 -12.47
N MET A 316 -2.61 -8.59 -11.35
CA MET A 316 -3.99 -8.83 -10.96
C MET A 316 -4.74 -7.53 -10.64
N PHE A 317 -4.11 -6.57 -9.95
CA PHE A 317 -4.69 -5.24 -9.72
C PHE A 317 -4.92 -4.47 -11.02
N LEU A 318 -3.94 -4.46 -11.92
CA LEU A 318 -4.07 -3.80 -13.23
C LEU A 318 -5.18 -4.44 -14.08
N LEU A 319 -5.27 -5.77 -14.10
CA LEU A 319 -6.34 -6.49 -14.79
C LEU A 319 -7.71 -6.22 -14.17
N ALA A 320 -7.82 -6.28 -12.84
CA ALA A 320 -9.08 -6.01 -12.14
C ALA A 320 -9.54 -4.56 -12.37
N TRP A 321 -8.61 -3.60 -12.33
CA TRP A 321 -8.90 -2.21 -12.64
C TRP A 321 -9.34 -2.04 -14.10
N GLY A 322 -8.60 -2.59 -15.06
CA GLY A 322 -8.95 -2.53 -16.48
C GLY A 322 -10.31 -3.18 -16.80
N LEU A 323 -10.58 -4.36 -16.22
CA LEU A 323 -11.88 -5.04 -16.34
C LEU A 323 -13.00 -4.20 -15.71
N SER A 324 -12.76 -3.61 -14.54
CA SER A 324 -13.76 -2.76 -13.87
C SER A 324 -14.09 -1.52 -14.70
N VAL A 325 -13.09 -0.85 -15.29
CA VAL A 325 -13.28 0.26 -16.23
C VAL A 325 -14.05 -0.22 -17.47
N GLY A 326 -13.67 -1.37 -18.03
CA GLY A 326 -14.35 -1.98 -19.18
C GLY A 326 -15.83 -2.27 -18.88
N VAL A 327 -16.12 -2.98 -17.80
CA VAL A 327 -17.49 -3.31 -17.37
C VAL A 327 -18.30 -2.05 -17.09
N TRP A 328 -17.71 -1.03 -16.46
CA TRP A 328 -18.37 0.25 -16.22
C TRP A 328 -18.75 0.94 -17.54
N LYS A 329 -17.78 1.06 -18.47
CA LYS A 329 -17.95 1.77 -19.73
C LYS A 329 -18.85 1.01 -20.71
N PHE A 330 -18.57 -0.27 -20.97
CA PHE A 330 -19.32 -1.08 -21.94
C PHE A 330 -20.66 -1.60 -21.38
N GLY A 331 -20.73 -1.84 -20.07
CA GLY A 331 -21.97 -2.22 -19.39
C GLY A 331 -22.95 -1.08 -19.21
N ARG A 332 -22.56 0.16 -19.58
CA ARG A 332 -23.37 1.39 -19.40
C ARG A 332 -24.01 1.47 -18.02
N ILE A 333 -23.22 1.12 -16.98
CA ILE A 333 -23.75 1.03 -15.60
C ILE A 333 -24.28 2.41 -15.15
N GLU A 334 -23.61 3.48 -15.55
CA GLU A 334 -24.03 4.85 -15.25
C GLU A 334 -25.41 5.16 -15.84
N GLU A 335 -25.69 4.76 -17.08
CA GLU A 335 -26.99 4.96 -17.72
C GLU A 335 -28.10 4.07 -17.13
N ARG A 336 -27.76 2.84 -16.73
CA ARG A 336 -28.73 1.89 -16.16
C ARG A 336 -29.15 2.23 -14.74
N TYR A 337 -28.24 2.83 -13.96
CA TYR A 337 -28.46 3.13 -12.55
C TYR A 337 -28.42 4.64 -12.23
N SER A 338 -28.24 5.53 -13.23
CA SER A 338 -28.40 6.98 -13.03
C SER A 338 -29.87 7.27 -12.80
N ILE A 339 -30.16 7.83 -11.64
CA ILE A 339 -31.49 8.39 -11.35
C ILE A 339 -31.61 9.62 -12.21
N ARG A 340 -32.50 9.60 -13.22
CA ARG A 340 -32.80 10.78 -14.03
C ARG A 340 -33.58 11.75 -13.15
N LEU A 341 -32.94 12.83 -12.73
CA LEU A 341 -33.60 14.00 -12.19
C LEU A 341 -34.31 14.72 -13.35
N ALA A 342 -35.59 14.55 -13.47
CA ALA A 342 -36.36 15.34 -14.43
C ALA A 342 -36.83 16.62 -13.72
N PRO A 343 -36.40 17.81 -14.16
CA PRO A 343 -36.96 19.05 -13.66
C PRO A 343 -38.42 19.13 -14.15
N HIS A 344 -39.34 19.30 -13.26
CA HIS A 344 -40.70 19.67 -13.58
C HIS A 344 -41.16 20.82 -12.68
N SER A 345 -41.94 21.70 -13.29
CA SER A 345 -42.52 22.84 -12.63
C SER A 345 -43.99 22.59 -12.43
N HIS A 346 -44.50 22.76 -11.24
CA HIS A 346 -45.90 22.73 -10.95
C HIS A 346 -46.32 23.93 -10.10
N ALA A 347 -47.57 24.35 -10.31
CA ALA A 347 -48.15 25.47 -9.61
C ALA A 347 -48.72 25.05 -8.26
N HIS A 348 -48.40 25.80 -7.21
CA HIS A 348 -49.02 25.70 -5.91
C HIS A 348 -49.99 26.87 -5.74
N ASP A 349 -51.26 26.54 -5.37
CA ASP A 349 -52.22 27.53 -4.94
C ASP A 349 -52.23 27.58 -3.42
N HIS A 350 -52.00 28.76 -2.85
CA HIS A 350 -52.11 29.00 -1.42
C HIS A 350 -53.44 29.68 -1.09
N ASP A 351 -53.95 29.41 0.11
CA ASP A 351 -55.14 30.11 0.66
C ASP A 351 -54.86 31.61 0.72
N GLY A 352 -55.38 32.37 -0.24
CA GLY A 352 -55.09 33.79 -0.42
C GLY A 352 -54.87 34.22 -1.88
N GLY A 353 -55.02 33.30 -2.85
CA GLY A 353 -55.04 33.60 -4.28
C GLY A 353 -53.67 33.89 -4.92
N VAL A 354 -52.58 33.61 -4.23
CA VAL A 354 -51.24 33.76 -4.80
C VAL A 354 -50.76 32.43 -5.42
N ARG A 355 -50.68 32.41 -6.75
CA ARG A 355 -50.18 31.30 -7.53
C ARG A 355 -48.70 31.54 -7.85
N HIS A 356 -47.81 30.62 -7.45
CA HIS A 356 -46.39 30.68 -7.84
C HIS A 356 -45.89 29.31 -8.30
N PHE A 357 -44.87 29.34 -9.15
CA PHE A 357 -44.22 28.14 -9.71
C PHE A 357 -42.92 27.86 -8.97
N HIS A 358 -42.75 26.60 -8.56
CA HIS A 358 -41.47 26.12 -8.07
C HIS A 358 -40.96 25.04 -8.99
N ASP A 359 -39.68 25.15 -9.33
CA ASP A 359 -38.94 24.08 -9.99
C ASP A 359 -38.48 23.06 -8.95
N HIS A 360 -39.02 21.87 -9.04
CA HIS A 360 -38.59 20.75 -8.22
C HIS A 360 -37.93 19.68 -9.06
N MET A 361 -36.90 19.05 -8.50
CA MET A 361 -36.32 17.85 -9.06
C MET A 361 -36.90 16.62 -8.37
N HIS A 362 -37.67 15.82 -9.10
CA HIS A 362 -38.18 14.55 -8.62
C HIS A 362 -37.43 13.36 -9.21
N LEU A 363 -37.36 12.31 -8.41
CA LEU A 363 -36.75 11.04 -8.77
C LEU A 363 -37.76 10.21 -9.60
N HIS A 364 -37.53 10.09 -10.91
CA HIS A 364 -38.20 9.09 -11.72
C HIS A 364 -37.36 7.83 -11.80
N GLY A 365 -37.72 6.78 -11.02
CA GLY A 365 -37.27 5.42 -11.21
C GLY A 365 -38.16 4.74 -12.25
N LYS A 366 -37.53 4.02 -13.21
CA LYS A 366 -38.20 2.97 -13.97
C LYS A 366 -38.13 1.68 -13.20
#